data_83002dede487c3b967a6fe1b6e86d141
#
_entry.id   83002dede487c3b967a6fe1b6e86d141
#
_cell.length_a   1.000
_cell.length_b   1.000
_cell.length_c   1.000
_cell.angle_alpha   90.00
_cell.angle_beta   90.00
_cell.angle_gamma   90.00
#
_symmetry.space_group_name_H-M   'P 1'
#
loop_
_entity.id
_entity.type
_entity.pdbx_description
1 polymer ?
#
loop_
_entity_poly.entity_id
_entity_poly.type
_entity_poly.pdbx_seq_one_letter_code
_entity_poly.pdbx_strand_id
1 'polypeptide(L)'
;MKSWGLSFITEDNFKKHVAATIEKYGEKLESFDIKRFNKNIVDPIKLIFDKTVYQTSWKEMVGNEIFRQRDKSNNNDIGYFHQRIFQYIDKCHVPDNGKEGGWDVIYQNPDGIVLPDGDVVHTVYVEMKNKHNTMNSASSGKTYIKMQSQLLDDDDCACFLVEAIAQRSQNIKWETTVDQKRVSHRRIRRVSLDQFYALVTGEQDAFYQMCMILPEVISDVVTNSESKVPHDTVLEELKNIANSVGETDEDVAMAIAIYLLGFNSYNGFSKLIQSKGEADENMLKRIYAYAKGILENS
;
A
#
# COMPACT_ATOMS: atom_id res chain seq x y z
N MET A 1 -25.19 17.21 -18.38
CA MET A 1 -24.28 16.42 -17.51
C MET A 1 -25.14 15.40 -16.80
N LYS A 2 -24.74 14.14 -16.81
CA LYS A 2 -25.40 13.13 -15.96
C LYS A 2 -25.03 13.45 -14.51
N SER A 3 -25.99 13.74 -13.67
CA SER A 3 -25.79 13.82 -12.23
C SER A 3 -25.62 12.41 -11.69
N TRP A 4 -24.55 12.18 -10.92
CA TRP A 4 -24.36 10.88 -10.26
C TRP A 4 -25.20 10.72 -9.00
N GLY A 5 -25.84 11.81 -8.56
CA GLY A 5 -26.90 11.79 -7.53
C GLY A 5 -26.45 11.42 -6.11
N LEU A 6 -25.14 11.49 -5.80
CA LEU A 6 -24.66 11.33 -4.43
C LEU A 6 -24.96 12.60 -3.64
N SER A 7 -25.69 12.48 -2.52
CA SER A 7 -26.08 13.61 -1.68
C SER A 7 -24.97 14.10 -0.75
N PHE A 8 -24.03 13.20 -0.40
CA PHE A 8 -23.01 13.43 0.64
C PHE A 8 -21.66 13.92 0.07
N ILE A 9 -21.49 13.96 -1.26
CA ILE A 9 -20.30 14.47 -1.93
C ILE A 9 -20.68 15.09 -3.28
N THR A 10 -20.10 16.24 -3.61
CA THR A 10 -20.33 16.86 -4.92
C THR A 10 -19.64 16.10 -6.04
N GLU A 11 -20.17 16.17 -7.25
CA GLU A 11 -19.58 15.54 -8.44
C GLU A 11 -18.14 15.98 -8.68
N ASP A 12 -17.87 17.29 -8.54
CA ASP A 12 -16.52 17.85 -8.74
C ASP A 12 -15.53 17.32 -7.71
N ASN A 13 -15.92 17.23 -6.44
CA ASN A 13 -15.09 16.68 -5.39
C ASN A 13 -14.82 15.19 -5.61
N PHE A 14 -15.83 14.43 -6.02
CA PHE A 14 -15.65 13.01 -6.28
C PHE A 14 -14.76 12.77 -7.50
N LYS A 15 -14.95 13.50 -8.61
CA LYS A 15 -14.04 13.47 -9.77
C LYS A 15 -12.60 13.83 -9.39
N LYS A 16 -12.42 14.90 -8.64
CA LYS A 16 -11.10 15.34 -8.15
C LYS A 16 -10.43 14.27 -7.30
N HIS A 17 -11.18 13.62 -6.43
CA HIS A 17 -10.68 12.54 -5.57
C HIS A 17 -10.24 11.32 -6.38
N VAL A 18 -11.07 10.87 -7.33
CA VAL A 18 -10.76 9.77 -8.24
C VAL A 18 -9.56 10.11 -9.12
N ALA A 19 -9.50 11.32 -9.69
CA ALA A 19 -8.40 11.80 -10.52
C ALA A 19 -7.07 11.78 -9.75
N ALA A 20 -7.03 12.26 -8.51
CA ALA A 20 -5.83 12.23 -7.67
C ALA A 20 -5.34 10.80 -7.38
N THR A 21 -6.23 9.83 -7.33
CA THR A 21 -5.86 8.41 -7.18
C THR A 21 -5.32 7.84 -8.48
N ILE A 22 -5.96 8.14 -9.62
CA ILE A 22 -5.53 7.70 -10.95
C ILE A 22 -4.16 8.30 -11.30
N GLU A 23 -3.92 9.57 -10.96
CA GLU A 23 -2.61 10.22 -11.15
C GLU A 23 -1.49 9.45 -10.43
N LYS A 24 -1.72 9.05 -9.18
CA LYS A 24 -0.77 8.22 -8.43
C LYS A 24 -0.56 6.83 -9.05
N TYR A 25 -1.61 6.22 -9.59
CA TYR A 25 -1.49 5.00 -10.39
C TYR A 25 -0.66 5.26 -11.65
N GLY A 26 -0.88 6.41 -12.31
CA GLY A 26 -0.14 6.84 -13.51
C GLY A 26 1.34 7.09 -13.25
N GLU A 27 1.69 7.76 -12.15
CA GLU A 27 3.09 7.95 -11.71
C GLU A 27 3.83 6.61 -11.52
N LYS A 28 3.10 5.54 -11.21
CA LYS A 28 3.62 4.18 -11.01
C LYS A 28 3.63 3.33 -12.28
N LEU A 29 2.98 3.78 -13.34
CA LEU A 29 3.11 3.23 -14.69
C LEU A 29 4.43 3.62 -15.35
N GLU A 30 5.31 4.40 -14.69
CA GLU A 30 6.67 4.59 -15.14
C GLU A 30 7.40 3.26 -15.30
N SER A 31 8.24 3.21 -16.32
CA SER A 31 9.06 2.04 -16.62
C SER A 31 9.95 1.64 -15.43
N PHE A 32 10.08 0.36 -15.20
CA PHE A 32 11.05 -0.20 -14.27
C PHE A 32 12.36 -0.44 -15.00
N ASP A 33 13.41 0.21 -14.52
CA ASP A 33 14.81 -0.16 -14.72
C ASP A 33 15.29 -0.99 -13.52
N ILE A 34 16.48 -1.55 -13.61
CA ILE A 34 17.05 -2.38 -12.53
C ILE A 34 17.27 -1.59 -11.23
N LYS A 35 17.53 -0.29 -11.32
CA LYS A 35 17.71 0.58 -10.15
C LYS A 35 16.39 0.74 -9.38
N ARG A 36 15.30 1.00 -10.09
CA ARG A 36 13.96 1.10 -9.50
C ARG A 36 13.49 -0.24 -8.95
N PHE A 37 13.73 -1.31 -9.70
CA PHE A 37 13.43 -2.68 -9.29
C PHE A 37 14.06 -3.03 -7.95
N ASN A 38 15.34 -2.70 -7.75
CA ASN A 38 16.06 -3.00 -6.52
C ASN A 38 15.84 -1.97 -5.39
N LYS A 39 15.22 -0.82 -5.67
CA LYS A 39 14.89 0.19 -4.64
C LYS A 39 14.00 -0.39 -3.52
N ASN A 40 13.18 -1.36 -3.82
CA ASN A 40 12.33 -2.07 -2.85
C ASN A 40 13.03 -3.25 -2.17
N ILE A 41 14.35 -3.34 -2.26
CA ILE A 41 15.16 -4.44 -1.69
C ILE A 41 14.57 -5.79 -2.11
N VAL A 42 14.92 -6.20 -3.32
CA VAL A 42 14.51 -7.51 -3.86
C VAL A 42 15.21 -8.61 -3.07
N ASP A 43 14.49 -9.65 -2.69
CA ASP A 43 15.04 -10.85 -2.09
C ASP A 43 15.46 -11.85 -3.18
N PRO A 44 16.76 -12.00 -3.47
CA PRO A 44 17.24 -12.89 -4.52
C PRO A 44 16.93 -14.36 -4.25
N ILE A 45 16.94 -14.78 -2.99
CA ILE A 45 16.64 -16.17 -2.60
C ILE A 45 15.19 -16.49 -2.97
N LYS A 46 14.26 -15.59 -2.61
CA LYS A 46 12.84 -15.75 -2.98
C LYS A 46 12.67 -15.87 -4.49
N LEU A 47 13.33 -15.02 -5.27
CA LEU A 47 13.22 -15.06 -6.74
C LEU A 47 13.72 -16.38 -7.33
N ILE A 48 14.83 -16.93 -6.80
CA ILE A 48 15.36 -18.23 -7.21
C ILE A 48 14.38 -19.36 -6.84
N PHE A 49 13.79 -19.32 -5.65
CA PHE A 49 12.74 -20.27 -5.24
C PHE A 49 11.55 -20.19 -6.18
N ASP A 50 11.02 -18.99 -6.44
CA ASP A 50 9.86 -18.79 -7.32
C ASP A 50 10.13 -19.35 -8.72
N LYS A 51 11.30 -19.04 -9.30
CA LYS A 51 11.69 -19.57 -10.62
C LYS A 51 11.75 -21.10 -10.63
N THR A 52 12.40 -21.68 -9.61
CA THR A 52 12.71 -23.12 -9.59
C THR A 52 11.49 -23.96 -9.23
N VAL A 53 10.75 -23.55 -8.17
CA VAL A 53 9.59 -24.32 -7.67
C VAL A 53 8.42 -24.22 -8.62
N TYR A 54 8.14 -23.04 -9.16
CA TYR A 54 7.05 -22.83 -10.10
C TYR A 54 7.42 -23.10 -11.56
N GLN A 55 8.69 -23.45 -11.84
CA GLN A 55 9.21 -23.73 -13.20
C GLN A 55 8.90 -22.61 -14.20
N THR A 56 8.94 -21.37 -13.72
CA THR A 56 8.67 -20.19 -14.54
C THR A 56 9.91 -19.79 -15.35
N SER A 57 9.69 -19.09 -16.47
CA SER A 57 10.78 -18.43 -17.18
C SER A 57 11.30 -17.20 -16.42
N TRP A 58 12.52 -16.75 -16.72
CA TRP A 58 13.07 -15.51 -16.17
C TRP A 58 12.18 -14.29 -16.48
N LYS A 59 11.60 -14.27 -17.67
CA LYS A 59 10.66 -13.21 -18.07
C LYS A 59 9.44 -13.16 -17.18
N GLU A 60 8.84 -14.30 -16.91
CA GLU A 60 7.66 -14.40 -16.03
C GLU A 60 8.03 -14.05 -14.59
N MET A 61 9.15 -14.57 -14.07
CA MET A 61 9.60 -14.30 -12.72
C MET A 61 9.86 -12.79 -12.49
N VAL A 62 10.62 -12.14 -13.39
CA VAL A 62 10.88 -10.69 -13.34
C VAL A 62 9.57 -9.90 -13.49
N GLY A 63 8.71 -10.30 -14.44
CA GLY A 63 7.40 -9.67 -14.65
C GLY A 63 6.51 -9.77 -13.43
N ASN A 64 6.44 -10.93 -12.78
CA ASN A 64 5.68 -11.15 -11.56
C ASN A 64 6.19 -10.29 -10.40
N GLU A 65 7.50 -10.14 -10.25
CA GLU A 65 8.07 -9.29 -9.20
C GLU A 65 7.79 -7.80 -9.47
N ILE A 66 7.90 -7.34 -10.71
CA ILE A 66 7.52 -5.97 -11.10
C ILE A 66 6.03 -5.74 -10.81
N PHE A 67 5.17 -6.67 -11.20
CA PHE A 67 3.74 -6.60 -10.93
C PHE A 67 3.47 -6.54 -9.42
N ARG A 68 4.12 -7.40 -8.63
CA ARG A 68 3.99 -7.41 -7.17
C ARG A 68 4.38 -6.06 -6.54
N GLN A 69 5.45 -5.44 -7.04
CA GLN A 69 5.88 -4.12 -6.54
C GLN A 69 4.88 -3.03 -6.89
N ARG A 70 4.33 -3.04 -8.11
CA ARG A 70 3.25 -2.14 -8.52
C ARG A 70 1.99 -2.38 -7.69
N ASP A 71 1.57 -3.62 -7.53
CA ASP A 71 0.38 -3.99 -6.75
C ASP A 71 0.48 -3.53 -5.30
N LYS A 72 1.63 -3.78 -4.64
CA LYS A 72 1.86 -3.28 -3.28
C LYS A 72 1.70 -1.76 -3.18
N SER A 73 2.21 -1.03 -4.17
CA SER A 73 2.08 0.42 -4.22
C SER A 73 0.63 0.85 -4.45
N ASN A 74 -0.05 0.21 -5.40
CA ASN A 74 -1.45 0.50 -5.72
C ASN A 74 -2.38 0.21 -4.53
N ASN A 75 -2.12 -0.87 -3.78
CA ASN A 75 -2.86 -1.18 -2.56
C ASN A 75 -2.74 -0.06 -1.49
N ASN A 76 -1.57 0.60 -1.39
CA ASN A 76 -1.41 1.75 -0.51
C ASN A 76 -2.22 2.95 -1.00
N ASP A 77 -2.28 3.20 -2.32
CA ASP A 77 -3.07 4.31 -2.86
C ASP A 77 -4.57 4.08 -2.71
N ILE A 78 -5.03 2.84 -2.83
CA ILE A 78 -6.42 2.48 -2.51
C ILE A 78 -6.69 2.69 -1.01
N GLY A 79 -5.72 2.45 -0.14
CA GLY A 79 -5.83 2.82 1.27
C GLY A 79 -6.08 4.32 1.46
N TYR A 80 -5.26 5.14 0.80
CA TYR A 80 -5.43 6.59 0.82
C TYR A 80 -6.73 7.05 0.13
N PHE A 81 -7.20 6.36 -0.92
CA PHE A 81 -8.51 6.62 -1.50
C PHE A 81 -9.61 6.50 -0.45
N HIS A 82 -9.63 5.39 0.30
CA HIS A 82 -10.63 5.17 1.34
C HIS A 82 -10.56 6.18 2.49
N GLN A 83 -9.37 6.66 2.85
CA GLN A 83 -9.21 7.65 3.91
C GLN A 83 -9.58 9.06 3.45
N ARG A 84 -9.00 9.49 2.32
CA ARG A 84 -9.05 10.89 1.89
C ARG A 84 -10.40 11.31 1.30
N ILE A 85 -11.27 10.40 0.93
CA ILE A 85 -12.61 10.74 0.48
C ILE A 85 -13.40 11.47 1.56
N PHE A 86 -13.16 11.14 2.84
CA PHE A 86 -13.84 11.74 3.97
C PHE A 86 -13.53 13.24 4.15
N GLN A 87 -12.46 13.79 3.57
CA GLN A 87 -12.22 15.24 3.57
C GLN A 87 -13.32 16.05 2.85
N TYR A 88 -14.13 15.39 2.03
CA TYR A 88 -15.24 16.00 1.28
C TYR A 88 -16.61 15.73 1.89
N ILE A 89 -16.67 14.97 2.97
CA ILE A 89 -17.89 14.64 3.70
C ILE A 89 -18.03 15.58 4.89
N ASP A 90 -19.22 16.13 5.06
CA ASP A 90 -19.51 17.10 6.14
C ASP A 90 -19.11 16.55 7.51
N LYS A 91 -18.66 17.43 8.41
CA LYS A 91 -18.23 17.10 9.79
C LYS A 91 -17.06 16.11 9.87
N CYS A 92 -16.45 15.69 8.74
CA CYS A 92 -15.24 14.87 8.71
C CYS A 92 -13.99 15.73 8.44
N HIS A 93 -12.92 15.43 9.18
CA HIS A 93 -11.60 15.99 9.00
C HIS A 93 -10.59 14.87 8.75
N VAL A 94 -9.71 15.05 7.76
CA VAL A 94 -8.63 14.12 7.44
C VAL A 94 -7.31 14.80 7.75
N PRO A 95 -6.66 14.47 8.88
CA PRO A 95 -5.39 15.08 9.26
C PRO A 95 -4.26 14.79 8.27
N ASP A 96 -3.26 15.66 8.23
CA ASP A 96 -1.99 15.37 7.58
C ASP A 96 -1.30 14.18 8.23
N ASN A 97 -0.57 13.37 7.45
CA ASN A 97 0.13 12.19 7.95
C ASN A 97 1.02 12.51 9.17
N GLY A 98 0.80 11.78 10.26
CA GLY A 98 1.55 11.91 11.50
C GLY A 98 1.20 13.11 12.37
N LYS A 99 0.23 13.95 11.97
CA LYS A 99 -0.33 15.02 12.79
C LYS A 99 -1.56 14.58 13.56
N GLU A 100 -1.99 15.38 14.53
CA GLU A 100 -3.24 15.18 15.31
C GLU A 100 -3.37 13.75 15.87
N GLY A 101 -2.31 13.24 16.49
CA GLY A 101 -2.28 11.88 17.05
C GLY A 101 -2.18 10.76 16.00
N GLY A 102 -1.99 11.11 14.70
CA GLY A 102 -1.88 10.16 13.62
C GLY A 102 -3.18 9.40 13.32
N TRP A 103 -4.32 10.06 13.50
CA TRP A 103 -5.62 9.54 13.12
C TRP A 103 -5.83 9.68 11.61
N ASP A 104 -6.51 8.70 11.01
CA ASP A 104 -6.79 8.71 9.57
C ASP A 104 -7.99 9.59 9.21
N VAL A 105 -9.01 9.61 10.06
CA VAL A 105 -10.20 10.48 9.97
C VAL A 105 -10.63 10.87 11.37
N ILE A 106 -11.13 12.10 11.53
CA ILE A 106 -11.80 12.59 12.74
C ILE A 106 -13.19 13.06 12.32
N TYR A 107 -14.22 12.46 12.90
CA TYR A 107 -15.62 12.86 12.69
C TYR A 107 -16.15 13.57 13.92
N GLN A 108 -16.66 14.79 13.76
CA GLN A 108 -17.20 15.61 14.84
C GLN A 108 -18.64 16.00 14.56
N ASN A 109 -19.55 15.67 15.46
CA ASN A 109 -20.94 16.04 15.34
C ASN A 109 -21.44 16.73 16.62
N PRO A 110 -21.68 18.05 16.60
CA PRO A 110 -22.15 18.79 17.78
C PRO A 110 -23.57 18.38 18.24
N ASP A 111 -24.33 17.70 17.39
CA ASP A 111 -25.67 17.20 17.74
C ASP A 111 -25.60 15.85 18.49
N GLY A 112 -24.38 15.29 18.65
CA GLY A 112 -24.14 14.00 19.25
C GLY A 112 -24.15 12.84 18.24
N ILE A 113 -23.39 11.81 18.56
CA ILE A 113 -23.22 10.57 17.80
C ILE A 113 -23.68 9.43 18.70
N VAL A 114 -24.80 8.81 18.36
CA VAL A 114 -25.36 7.69 19.12
C VAL A 114 -24.68 6.40 18.73
N LEU A 115 -23.98 5.77 19.67
CA LEU A 115 -23.35 4.46 19.47
C LEU A 115 -24.38 3.31 19.61
N PRO A 116 -24.13 2.12 19.04
CA PRO A 116 -25.07 1.00 19.09
C PRO A 116 -25.50 0.52 20.50
N ASP A 117 -24.72 0.84 21.52
CA ASP A 117 -25.01 0.56 22.93
C ASP A 117 -25.70 1.70 23.68
N GLY A 118 -26.08 2.75 22.96
CA GLY A 118 -26.82 3.89 23.46
C GLY A 118 -25.96 5.01 24.07
N ASP A 119 -24.62 4.86 24.14
CA ASP A 119 -23.73 5.96 24.50
C ASP A 119 -23.81 7.07 23.45
N VAL A 120 -23.69 8.32 23.89
CA VAL A 120 -23.60 9.50 23.04
C VAL A 120 -22.21 10.09 23.20
N VAL A 121 -21.56 10.40 22.10
CA VAL A 121 -20.26 11.09 22.03
C VAL A 121 -20.32 12.18 20.95
N HIS A 122 -19.40 13.14 20.95
CA HIS A 122 -19.37 14.19 19.94
C HIS A 122 -18.21 14.05 18.96
N THR A 123 -17.20 13.24 19.27
CA THR A 123 -16.05 13.00 18.41
C THR A 123 -15.81 11.50 18.21
N VAL A 124 -15.51 11.10 16.97
CA VAL A 124 -15.04 9.76 16.64
C VAL A 124 -13.67 9.85 15.98
N TYR A 125 -12.67 9.26 16.60
CA TYR A 125 -11.33 9.11 16.07
C TYR A 125 -11.19 7.79 15.34
N VAL A 126 -10.71 7.82 14.10
CA VAL A 126 -10.68 6.66 13.20
C VAL A 126 -9.26 6.27 12.85
N GLU A 127 -8.95 5.01 13.06
CA GLU A 127 -7.82 4.30 12.45
C GLU A 127 -8.38 3.40 11.35
N MET A 128 -7.90 3.56 10.10
CA MET A 128 -8.43 2.84 8.95
C MET A 128 -7.47 1.76 8.47
N LYS A 129 -8.01 0.62 8.10
CA LYS A 129 -7.26 -0.50 7.51
C LYS A 129 -7.93 -0.99 6.24
N ASN A 130 -7.13 -1.30 5.20
CA ASN A 130 -7.68 -1.78 3.94
C ASN A 130 -8.43 -3.10 4.07
N LYS A 131 -7.92 -4.03 4.89
CA LYS A 131 -8.48 -5.39 5.02
C LYS A 131 -8.48 -5.83 6.47
N HIS A 132 -9.44 -6.71 6.78
CA HIS A 132 -9.64 -7.29 8.11
C HIS A 132 -8.40 -7.93 8.74
N ASN A 133 -7.55 -8.56 7.96
CA ASN A 133 -6.41 -9.38 8.42
C ASN A 133 -5.04 -8.70 8.24
N THR A 134 -4.99 -7.37 8.13
CA THR A 134 -3.73 -6.64 7.90
C THR A 134 -2.92 -6.39 9.17
N MET A 135 -3.49 -6.62 10.35
CA MET A 135 -2.80 -6.45 11.62
C MET A 135 -2.45 -7.80 12.25
N ASN A 136 -1.19 -7.96 12.65
CA ASN A 136 -0.79 -9.02 13.57
C ASN A 136 -1.14 -8.63 15.03
N SER A 137 -1.00 -9.57 15.97
CA SER A 137 -1.33 -9.34 17.39
C SER A 137 -0.58 -8.15 18.00
N ALA A 138 0.68 -7.94 17.64
CA ALA A 138 1.47 -6.83 18.17
C ALA A 138 0.97 -5.46 17.64
N SER A 139 0.67 -5.35 16.35
CA SER A 139 0.11 -4.12 15.77
C SER A 139 -1.31 -3.85 16.27
N SER A 140 -2.11 -4.91 16.44
CA SER A 140 -3.45 -4.82 17.02
C SER A 140 -3.41 -4.27 18.45
N GLY A 141 -2.50 -4.79 19.30
CA GLY A 141 -2.30 -4.31 20.66
C GLY A 141 -1.87 -2.84 20.72
N LYS A 142 -0.91 -2.43 19.88
CA LYS A 142 -0.48 -1.02 19.80
C LYS A 142 -1.61 -0.08 19.39
N THR A 143 -2.39 -0.46 18.38
CA THR A 143 -3.55 0.34 17.93
C THR A 143 -4.58 0.45 19.04
N TYR A 144 -4.85 -0.65 19.76
CA TYR A 144 -5.80 -0.62 20.86
C TYR A 144 -5.34 0.30 22.01
N ILE A 145 -4.05 0.25 22.39
CA ILE A 145 -3.47 1.14 23.42
C ILE A 145 -3.58 2.61 22.98
N LYS A 146 -3.28 2.93 21.71
CA LYS A 146 -3.49 4.28 21.14
C LYS A 146 -4.94 4.75 21.37
N MET A 147 -5.91 3.89 21.09
CA MET A 147 -7.32 4.19 21.25
C MET A 147 -7.72 4.36 22.74
N GLN A 148 -7.16 3.54 23.63
CA GLN A 148 -7.37 3.72 25.08
C GLN A 148 -6.79 5.04 25.57
N SER A 149 -5.60 5.43 25.13
CA SER A 149 -5.01 6.72 25.48
C SER A 149 -5.88 7.88 25.02
N GLN A 150 -6.43 7.81 23.80
CA GLN A 150 -7.35 8.83 23.30
C GLN A 150 -8.61 8.98 24.15
N LEU A 151 -9.18 7.88 24.65
CA LEU A 151 -10.34 7.94 25.54
C LEU A 151 -10.02 8.53 26.94
N LEU A 152 -8.74 8.54 27.33
CA LEU A 152 -8.29 9.20 28.58
C LEU A 152 -8.04 10.68 28.36
N ASP A 153 -7.64 11.07 27.15
CA ASP A 153 -7.39 12.46 26.79
C ASP A 153 -8.69 13.22 26.45
N ASP A 154 -9.71 12.51 25.94
CA ASP A 154 -11.01 13.05 25.53
C ASP A 154 -12.11 12.06 25.97
N ASP A 155 -12.83 12.40 27.03
CA ASP A 155 -13.90 11.58 27.61
C ASP A 155 -15.22 11.65 26.83
N ASP A 156 -15.33 12.56 25.85
CA ASP A 156 -16.48 12.72 24.96
C ASP A 156 -16.23 12.16 23.55
N CYS A 157 -15.39 11.14 23.45
CA CYS A 157 -15.07 10.52 22.19
C CYS A 157 -15.30 9.01 22.15
N ALA A 158 -15.29 8.48 20.94
CA ALA A 158 -15.13 7.06 20.64
C ALA A 158 -13.98 6.85 19.65
N CYS A 159 -13.40 5.66 19.63
CA CYS A 159 -12.34 5.28 18.69
C CYS A 159 -12.79 4.10 17.82
N PHE A 160 -12.68 4.26 16.52
CA PHE A 160 -13.10 3.25 15.56
C PHE A 160 -11.90 2.69 14.78
N LEU A 161 -11.77 1.36 14.77
CA LEU A 161 -10.99 0.64 13.79
C LEU A 161 -11.90 0.38 12.58
N VAL A 162 -11.75 1.17 11.53
CA VAL A 162 -12.55 1.02 10.31
C VAL A 162 -11.82 0.14 9.31
N GLU A 163 -12.50 -0.89 8.81
CA GLU A 163 -11.98 -1.81 7.81
C GLU A 163 -12.68 -1.61 6.47
N ALA A 164 -11.92 -1.25 5.42
CA ALA A 164 -12.47 -1.07 4.09
C ALA A 164 -13.04 -2.38 3.55
N ILE A 165 -12.31 -3.50 3.75
CA ILE A 165 -12.78 -4.85 3.45
C ILE A 165 -12.86 -5.63 4.76
N ALA A 166 -13.98 -5.53 5.42
CA ALA A 166 -14.31 -6.28 6.62
C ALA A 166 -14.82 -7.69 6.28
N GLN A 167 -14.87 -8.58 7.26
CA GLN A 167 -15.47 -9.92 7.07
C GLN A 167 -16.98 -9.86 6.83
N ARG A 168 -17.63 -8.84 7.36
CA ARG A 168 -19.07 -8.57 7.23
C ARG A 168 -19.36 -7.11 7.56
N SER A 169 -20.54 -6.63 7.18
CA SER A 169 -21.06 -5.36 7.67
C SER A 169 -21.25 -5.43 9.19
N GLN A 170 -20.59 -4.54 9.93
CA GLN A 170 -20.60 -4.54 11.40
C GLN A 170 -20.20 -3.21 12.00
N ASN A 171 -20.75 -2.94 13.19
CA ASN A 171 -20.30 -1.92 14.13
C ASN A 171 -20.35 -2.54 15.52
N ILE A 172 -19.27 -3.20 15.92
CA ILE A 172 -19.20 -4.00 17.14
C ILE A 172 -18.09 -3.49 18.08
N LYS A 173 -18.22 -3.78 19.36
CA LYS A 173 -17.16 -3.59 20.34
C LYS A 173 -15.92 -4.37 19.89
N TRP A 174 -14.77 -3.69 19.80
CA TRP A 174 -13.54 -4.36 19.43
C TRP A 174 -12.92 -5.07 20.63
N GLU A 175 -12.69 -6.36 20.49
CA GLU A 175 -11.98 -7.18 21.46
C GLU A 175 -10.63 -7.62 20.87
N THR A 176 -9.56 -7.45 21.65
CA THR A 176 -8.21 -7.87 21.26
C THR A 176 -7.40 -8.30 22.48
N THR A 177 -6.16 -8.70 22.27
CA THR A 177 -5.25 -9.09 23.34
C THR A 177 -4.11 -8.08 23.43
N VAL A 178 -3.91 -7.52 24.63
CA VAL A 178 -2.80 -6.64 24.99
C VAL A 178 -2.08 -7.27 26.19
N ASP A 179 -0.79 -7.47 26.08
CA ASP A 179 0.05 -8.09 27.12
C ASP A 179 -0.57 -9.38 27.70
N GLN A 180 -1.00 -10.27 26.82
CA GLN A 180 -1.64 -11.56 27.12
C GLN A 180 -3.01 -11.45 27.81
N LYS A 181 -3.54 -10.24 27.99
CA LYS A 181 -4.86 -10.03 28.57
C LYS A 181 -5.86 -9.63 27.51
N ARG A 182 -7.04 -10.24 27.55
CA ARG A 182 -8.17 -9.85 26.70
C ARG A 182 -8.71 -8.51 27.16
N VAL A 183 -8.81 -7.56 26.25
CA VAL A 183 -9.26 -6.19 26.50
C VAL A 183 -10.41 -5.84 25.56
N SER A 184 -11.35 -5.06 26.07
CA SER A 184 -12.42 -4.47 25.29
C SER A 184 -12.95 -3.23 25.98
N HIS A 185 -13.48 -2.27 25.22
CA HIS A 185 -14.14 -1.09 25.73
C HIS A 185 -15.33 -0.73 24.83
N ARG A 186 -16.46 -0.28 25.40
CA ARG A 186 -17.69 0.00 24.63
C ARG A 186 -17.50 1.08 23.55
N ARG A 187 -16.64 2.07 23.79
CA ARG A 187 -16.32 3.17 22.87
C ARG A 187 -15.13 2.87 21.94
N ILE A 188 -14.50 1.70 22.05
CA ILE A 188 -13.50 1.22 21.09
C ILE A 188 -14.15 0.16 20.22
N ARG A 189 -14.37 0.49 18.95
CA ARG A 189 -15.23 -0.31 18.09
C ARG A 189 -14.50 -0.76 16.82
N ARG A 190 -14.91 -1.92 16.29
CA ARG A 190 -14.49 -2.42 15.00
C ARG A 190 -15.65 -2.27 14.03
N VAL A 191 -15.44 -1.50 12.98
CA VAL A 191 -16.49 -1.00 12.11
C VAL A 191 -16.14 -1.29 10.66
N SER A 192 -17.08 -1.79 9.87
CA SER A 192 -16.92 -1.90 8.44
C SER A 192 -17.14 -0.56 7.74
N LEU A 193 -16.52 -0.39 6.58
CA LEU A 193 -16.54 0.89 5.87
C LEU A 193 -17.96 1.35 5.52
N ASP A 194 -18.86 0.44 5.14
CA ASP A 194 -20.27 0.75 4.87
C ASP A 194 -20.99 1.33 6.09
N GLN A 195 -20.75 0.76 7.29
CA GLN A 195 -21.31 1.26 8.54
C GLN A 195 -20.72 2.62 8.93
N PHE A 196 -19.46 2.87 8.60
CA PHE A 196 -18.85 4.19 8.82
C PHE A 196 -19.42 5.23 7.86
N TYR A 197 -19.61 4.90 6.57
CA TYR A 197 -20.33 5.78 5.62
C TYR A 197 -21.74 6.10 6.12
N ALA A 198 -22.50 5.09 6.52
CA ALA A 198 -23.85 5.29 7.04
C ALA A 198 -23.89 6.25 8.24
N LEU A 199 -22.88 6.13 9.14
CA LEU A 199 -22.79 7.00 10.30
C LEU A 199 -22.52 8.45 9.93
N VAL A 200 -21.55 8.73 9.04
CA VAL A 200 -21.10 10.10 8.75
C VAL A 200 -21.98 10.81 7.73
N THR A 201 -22.70 10.07 6.89
CA THR A 201 -23.58 10.64 5.86
C THR A 201 -25.05 10.65 6.28
N GLY A 202 -25.44 9.82 7.22
CA GLY A 202 -26.85 9.56 7.57
C GLY A 202 -27.57 8.64 6.57
N GLU A 203 -26.92 8.16 5.51
CA GLU A 203 -27.51 7.30 4.48
C GLU A 203 -26.98 5.87 4.60
N GLN A 204 -27.89 4.91 4.82
CA GLN A 204 -27.55 3.51 5.09
C GLN A 204 -26.82 2.82 3.95
N ASP A 205 -27.05 3.22 2.72
CA ASP A 205 -26.51 2.66 1.49
C ASP A 205 -25.47 3.58 0.79
N ALA A 206 -24.97 4.61 1.47
CA ALA A 206 -24.02 5.58 0.91
C ALA A 206 -22.80 4.92 0.26
N PHE A 207 -22.20 3.92 0.93
CA PHE A 207 -21.06 3.18 0.39
C PHE A 207 -21.45 2.38 -0.86
N TYR A 208 -22.61 1.75 -0.88
CA TYR A 208 -23.13 1.04 -2.05
C TYR A 208 -23.32 2.00 -3.22
N GLN A 209 -23.96 3.16 -3.00
CA GLN A 209 -24.17 4.18 -4.03
C GLN A 209 -22.84 4.64 -4.64
N MET A 210 -21.85 4.94 -3.80
CA MET A 210 -20.50 5.30 -4.23
C MET A 210 -19.87 4.21 -5.10
N CYS A 211 -19.93 2.94 -4.67
CA CYS A 211 -19.38 1.81 -5.40
C CYS A 211 -20.03 1.62 -6.78
N MET A 212 -21.35 1.83 -6.89
CA MET A 212 -22.06 1.65 -8.16
C MET A 212 -21.72 2.73 -9.19
N ILE A 213 -21.37 3.92 -8.74
CA ILE A 213 -21.03 5.05 -9.61
C ILE A 213 -19.53 5.08 -9.95
N LEU A 214 -18.69 4.55 -9.07
CA LEU A 214 -17.23 4.63 -9.16
C LEU A 214 -16.67 4.18 -10.53
N PRO A 215 -17.11 3.08 -11.18
CA PRO A 215 -16.61 2.70 -12.49
C PRO A 215 -16.86 3.73 -13.58
N GLU A 216 -18.03 4.42 -13.57
CA GLU A 216 -18.35 5.47 -14.52
C GLU A 216 -17.44 6.70 -14.32
N VAL A 217 -17.19 7.08 -13.06
CA VAL A 217 -16.30 8.20 -12.72
C VAL A 217 -14.87 7.90 -13.13
N ILE A 218 -14.36 6.68 -12.86
CA ILE A 218 -13.03 6.24 -13.29
C ILE A 218 -12.92 6.32 -14.81
N SER A 219 -13.92 5.81 -15.54
CA SER A 219 -13.94 5.85 -17.01
C SER A 219 -13.91 7.28 -17.55
N ASP A 220 -14.70 8.19 -16.98
CA ASP A 220 -14.74 9.59 -17.36
C ASP A 220 -13.38 10.28 -17.14
N VAL A 221 -12.72 10.01 -16.02
CA VAL A 221 -11.41 10.57 -15.71
C VAL A 221 -10.31 9.98 -16.61
N VAL A 222 -10.30 8.66 -16.82
CA VAL A 222 -9.28 7.97 -17.65
C VAL A 222 -9.37 8.35 -19.10
N THR A 223 -10.59 8.51 -19.66
CA THR A 223 -10.80 8.91 -21.06
C THR A 223 -10.17 10.28 -21.37
N ASN A 224 -10.02 11.12 -20.36
CA ASN A 224 -9.40 12.43 -20.45
C ASN A 224 -7.89 12.43 -20.08
N SER A 225 -7.31 11.28 -19.78
CA SER A 225 -5.89 11.14 -19.43
C SER A 225 -5.09 10.37 -20.50
N GLU A 226 -3.85 10.81 -20.79
CA GLU A 226 -2.92 10.05 -21.64
C GLU A 226 -2.40 8.84 -20.86
N SER A 227 -2.94 7.66 -21.13
CA SER A 227 -2.42 6.40 -20.56
C SER A 227 -1.21 5.94 -21.34
N LYS A 228 -0.03 5.92 -20.72
CA LYS A 228 1.20 5.35 -21.29
C LYS A 228 1.37 3.92 -20.79
N VAL A 229 1.56 2.97 -21.72
CA VAL A 229 1.97 1.60 -21.37
C VAL A 229 3.45 1.64 -20.96
N PRO A 230 3.81 1.19 -19.74
CA PRO A 230 5.19 1.22 -19.29
C PRO A 230 6.05 0.24 -20.07
N HIS A 231 7.25 0.65 -20.45
CA HIS A 231 8.28 -0.22 -21.05
C HIS A 231 9.32 -0.55 -19.98
N ASP A 232 9.22 -1.75 -19.41
CA ASP A 232 10.12 -2.20 -18.36
C ASP A 232 11.40 -2.81 -18.96
N THR A 233 12.57 -2.31 -18.55
CA THR A 233 13.88 -2.72 -19.07
C THR A 233 14.62 -3.70 -18.16
N VAL A 234 14.09 -4.01 -16.98
CA VAL A 234 14.73 -4.84 -15.94
C VAL A 234 15.26 -6.16 -16.50
N LEU A 235 14.46 -6.87 -17.28
CA LEU A 235 14.87 -8.17 -17.84
C LEU A 235 16.03 -8.02 -18.82
N GLU A 236 15.99 -7.01 -19.68
CA GLU A 236 17.05 -6.73 -20.64
C GLU A 236 18.36 -6.36 -19.93
N GLU A 237 18.28 -5.53 -18.91
CA GLU A 237 19.42 -5.14 -18.08
C GLU A 237 20.02 -6.34 -17.33
N LEU A 238 19.18 -7.21 -16.74
CA LEU A 238 19.62 -8.45 -16.10
C LEU A 238 20.29 -9.40 -17.09
N LYS A 239 19.74 -9.54 -18.31
CA LYS A 239 20.36 -10.34 -19.36
C LYS A 239 21.70 -9.78 -19.80
N ASN A 240 21.84 -8.47 -19.92
CA ASN A 240 23.11 -7.82 -20.24
C ASN A 240 24.16 -8.09 -19.16
N ILE A 241 23.77 -8.04 -17.86
CA ILE A 241 24.65 -8.40 -16.74
C ILE A 241 25.00 -9.89 -16.82
N ALA A 242 24.03 -10.77 -17.03
CA ALA A 242 24.25 -12.22 -17.13
C ALA A 242 25.23 -12.57 -18.28
N ASN A 243 25.02 -11.99 -19.46
CA ASN A 243 25.92 -12.20 -20.62
C ASN A 243 27.35 -11.74 -20.36
N SER A 244 27.53 -10.76 -19.45
CA SER A 244 28.86 -10.25 -19.11
C SER A 244 29.53 -10.99 -17.95
N VAL A 245 28.87 -11.94 -17.31
CA VAL A 245 29.44 -12.79 -16.24
C VAL A 245 30.43 -13.83 -16.79
N GLY A 246 30.40 -14.12 -18.11
CA GLY A 246 31.30 -15.12 -18.71
C GLY A 246 30.85 -16.56 -18.49
N GLU A 247 29.70 -16.79 -17.87
CA GLU A 247 29.09 -18.12 -17.70
C GLU A 247 28.36 -18.52 -18.98
N THR A 248 28.53 -19.76 -19.41
CA THR A 248 27.93 -20.30 -20.64
C THR A 248 26.48 -20.76 -20.43
N ASP A 249 26.12 -21.09 -19.20
CA ASP A 249 24.74 -21.44 -18.84
C ASP A 249 23.95 -20.17 -18.49
N GLU A 250 22.95 -19.83 -19.31
CA GLU A 250 22.13 -18.63 -19.13
C GLU A 250 21.40 -18.62 -17.78
N ASP A 251 20.94 -19.78 -17.30
CA ASP A 251 20.20 -19.87 -16.02
C ASP A 251 21.14 -19.58 -14.83
N VAL A 252 22.38 -20.08 -14.90
CA VAL A 252 23.40 -19.82 -13.85
C VAL A 252 23.83 -18.35 -13.88
N ALA A 253 24.09 -17.81 -15.07
CA ALA A 253 24.47 -16.41 -15.25
C ALA A 253 23.38 -15.45 -14.73
N MET A 254 22.11 -15.71 -15.04
CA MET A 254 20.98 -14.94 -14.53
C MET A 254 20.83 -15.07 -13.01
N ALA A 255 21.02 -16.24 -12.44
CA ALA A 255 20.99 -16.44 -10.99
C ALA A 255 22.10 -15.62 -10.29
N ILE A 256 23.32 -15.60 -10.85
CA ILE A 256 24.43 -14.78 -10.35
C ILE A 256 24.06 -13.29 -10.40
N ALA A 257 23.53 -12.80 -11.51
CA ALA A 257 23.09 -11.40 -11.65
C ALA A 257 22.06 -11.03 -10.60
N ILE A 258 21.09 -11.90 -10.31
CA ILE A 258 20.06 -11.69 -9.28
C ILE A 258 20.66 -11.70 -7.87
N TYR A 259 21.56 -12.63 -7.56
CA TYR A 259 22.24 -12.63 -6.25
C TYR A 259 23.04 -11.34 -6.02
N LEU A 260 23.69 -10.81 -7.04
CA LEU A 260 24.45 -9.56 -6.95
C LEU A 260 23.55 -8.35 -6.70
N LEU A 261 22.28 -8.35 -7.11
CA LEU A 261 21.34 -7.29 -6.76
C LEU A 261 21.16 -7.12 -5.25
N GLY A 262 21.04 -8.22 -4.51
CA GLY A 262 20.74 -8.16 -3.10
C GLY A 262 21.98 -8.31 -2.19
N PHE A 263 23.02 -9.03 -2.64
CA PHE A 263 24.12 -9.49 -1.78
C PHE A 263 25.49 -8.93 -2.15
N ASN A 264 25.56 -7.89 -2.97
CA ASN A 264 26.81 -7.32 -3.46
C ASN A 264 27.81 -6.93 -2.36
N SER A 265 27.34 -6.59 -1.15
CA SER A 265 28.16 -6.22 0.01
C SER A 265 28.47 -7.39 0.96
N TYR A 266 27.88 -8.59 0.74
CA TYR A 266 28.04 -9.73 1.63
C TYR A 266 29.39 -10.44 1.41
N ASN A 267 29.86 -11.11 2.47
CA ASN A 267 31.11 -11.88 2.40
C ASN A 267 31.05 -12.91 1.26
N GLY A 268 32.12 -12.96 0.45
CA GLY A 268 32.14 -13.76 -0.78
C GLY A 268 31.69 -12.97 -2.00
N PHE A 269 30.49 -12.40 -1.98
CA PHE A 269 29.97 -11.56 -3.07
C PHE A 269 30.73 -10.23 -3.17
N SER A 270 31.02 -9.58 -2.04
CA SER A 270 31.82 -8.35 -2.01
C SER A 270 33.23 -8.54 -2.57
N LYS A 271 33.85 -9.72 -2.40
CA LYS A 271 35.15 -10.02 -2.98
C LYS A 271 35.15 -10.11 -4.49
N LEU A 272 34.07 -10.59 -5.08
CA LEU A 272 33.87 -10.63 -6.53
C LEU A 272 33.86 -9.22 -7.15
N ILE A 273 33.37 -8.23 -6.39
CA ILE A 273 33.30 -6.84 -6.82
C ILE A 273 34.61 -6.08 -6.51
N GLN A 274 35.23 -6.33 -5.36
CA GLN A 274 36.42 -5.60 -4.89
C GLN A 274 37.71 -5.97 -5.65
N SER A 275 37.75 -7.15 -6.26
CA SER A 275 38.95 -7.63 -6.95
C SER A 275 39.37 -6.81 -8.18
N LYS A 276 38.58 -5.80 -8.60
CA LYS A 276 38.78 -5.09 -9.86
C LYS A 276 38.78 -3.55 -9.80
N GLY A 277 39.10 -2.99 -8.66
CA GLY A 277 39.47 -1.55 -8.54
C GLY A 277 38.33 -0.56 -8.72
N GLU A 278 38.33 0.42 -7.85
CA GLU A 278 37.47 1.59 -7.68
C GLU A 278 36.10 1.33 -7.09
N ALA A 279 35.99 1.74 -5.83
CA ALA A 279 34.74 1.77 -5.08
C ALA A 279 33.77 2.80 -5.72
N ASP A 280 32.94 2.34 -6.63
CA ASP A 280 31.83 3.12 -7.14
C ASP A 280 30.63 2.96 -6.20
N GLU A 281 30.10 4.05 -5.68
CA GLU A 281 28.94 4.04 -4.77
C GLU A 281 27.63 3.58 -5.44
N ASN A 282 27.60 3.56 -6.77
CA ASN A 282 26.45 3.12 -7.53
C ASN A 282 26.44 1.60 -7.70
N MET A 283 25.44 0.92 -7.11
CA MET A 283 25.29 -0.53 -7.16
C MET A 283 25.27 -1.10 -8.60
N LEU A 284 24.61 -0.42 -9.54
CA LEU A 284 24.57 -0.82 -10.95
C LEU A 284 25.97 -0.80 -11.57
N LYS A 285 26.73 0.26 -11.36
CA LYS A 285 28.10 0.36 -11.85
C LYS A 285 29.00 -0.73 -11.25
N ARG A 286 28.79 -1.08 -9.98
CA ARG A 286 29.51 -2.20 -9.35
C ARG A 286 29.18 -3.54 -10.00
N ILE A 287 27.90 -3.79 -10.28
CA ILE A 287 27.48 -5.03 -10.97
C ILE A 287 28.05 -5.05 -12.40
N TYR A 288 27.99 -3.94 -13.14
CA TYR A 288 28.56 -3.82 -14.47
C TYR A 288 30.09 -3.93 -14.47
N ALA A 289 30.77 -3.30 -13.53
CA ALA A 289 32.23 -3.41 -13.39
C ALA A 289 32.66 -4.83 -13.10
N TYR A 290 31.95 -5.54 -12.23
CA TYR A 290 32.20 -6.97 -11.96
C TYR A 290 32.00 -7.82 -13.21
N ALA A 291 30.86 -7.68 -13.86
CA ALA A 291 30.53 -8.43 -15.07
C ALA A 291 31.56 -8.18 -16.20
N LYS A 292 31.87 -6.91 -16.47
CA LYS A 292 32.90 -6.51 -17.43
C LYS A 292 34.27 -7.10 -17.10
N GLY A 293 34.62 -7.12 -15.82
CA GLY A 293 35.89 -7.62 -15.38
C GLY A 293 36.06 -9.13 -15.48
N ILE A 294 34.99 -9.94 -15.50
CA ILE A 294 35.06 -11.37 -15.81
C ILE A 294 35.43 -11.56 -17.28
N LEU A 295 34.82 -10.76 -18.17
CA LEU A 295 35.08 -10.81 -19.63
C LEU A 295 36.53 -10.44 -20.01
N GLU A 296 37.15 -9.50 -19.27
CA GLU A 296 38.54 -9.09 -19.55
C GLU A 296 39.59 -10.10 -19.10
N ASN A 297 39.20 -11.10 -18.27
CA ASN A 297 40.10 -12.15 -17.75
C ASN A 297 39.75 -13.55 -18.24
N SER A 298 38.76 -13.71 -19.11
CA SER A 298 38.44 -14.95 -19.83
C SER A 298 38.91 -14.89 -21.29
#